data_c3ab767bcdfe3a20066691aac3344afd
#
_entry.id   c3ab767bcdfe3a20066691aac3344afd
#
_cell.length_a   1.000
_cell.length_b   1.000
_cell.length_c   1.000
_cell.angle_alpha   90.00
_cell.angle_beta   90.00
_cell.angle_gamma   90.00
#
_symmetry.space_group_name_H-M   'P 1'
#
loop_
_entity.id
_entity.type
_entity.pdbx_description
1 polymer ?
#
loop_
_entity_poly.entity_id
_entity_poly.type
_entity_poly.pdbx_seq_one_letter_code
_entity_poly.pdbx_strand_id
1 'polypeptide(L)'
;KVRPKKLIFMGGEPTIYPNLVSLTKELKTELNVYNTLLTNGYNFVDLSWCDEVCVGIKAASPRLHKEYTGRDSKTVFGNLKKFNKEKRALRTESMFIPGYIDIKETKDIAYAISKINPNIPHRIDGYIPVPGTKWRRPNLTEIKEAVRAAKRYLKEVNYIKVNKRKNSPVRILI
;
A
#
# COMPACT_ATOMS: atom_id res chain seq x y z
N LYS A 1 12.88 -14.17 -24.85
CA LYS A 1 12.20 -12.97 -24.28
C LYS A 1 11.30 -13.42 -23.16
N VAL A 2 11.47 -12.88 -21.95
CA VAL A 2 10.56 -13.14 -20.81
C VAL A 2 9.33 -12.26 -21.01
N ARG A 3 8.14 -12.86 -21.12
CA ARG A 3 6.88 -12.10 -21.11
C ARG A 3 6.44 -11.91 -19.65
N PRO A 4 6.25 -10.68 -19.18
CA PRO A 4 5.73 -10.44 -17.84
C PRO A 4 4.29 -10.97 -17.74
N LYS A 5 3.92 -11.52 -16.59
CA LYS A 5 2.53 -11.91 -16.29
C LYS A 5 1.80 -10.83 -15.49
N LYS A 6 2.54 -10.00 -14.77
CA LYS A 6 2.03 -8.94 -13.90
C LYS A 6 2.92 -7.71 -14.02
N LEU A 7 2.29 -6.55 -14.11
CA LEU A 7 2.94 -5.24 -14.00
C LEU A 7 2.47 -4.53 -12.74
N ILE A 8 3.40 -3.87 -12.06
CA ILE A 8 3.10 -3.05 -10.88
C ILE A 8 3.56 -1.63 -11.19
N PHE A 9 2.59 -0.72 -11.25
CA PHE A 9 2.85 0.71 -11.43
C PHE A 9 3.07 1.33 -10.05
N MET A 10 4.30 1.72 -9.78
CA MET A 10 4.75 2.24 -8.48
C MET A 10 5.93 3.20 -8.67
N GLY A 11 6.34 3.84 -7.57
CA GLY A 11 7.48 4.77 -7.55
C GLY A 11 7.02 6.23 -7.66
N GLY A 12 7.55 7.13 -6.82
CA GLY A 12 6.93 8.42 -6.60
C GLY A 12 5.44 8.25 -6.27
N GLU A 13 4.58 8.87 -7.06
CA GLU A 13 3.13 8.61 -7.06
C GLU A 13 2.65 8.43 -8.50
N PRO A 14 2.29 7.20 -8.92
CA PRO A 14 1.93 6.94 -10.33
C PRO A 14 0.75 7.78 -10.84
N THR A 15 -0.20 8.10 -9.95
CA THR A 15 -1.44 8.81 -10.31
C THR A 15 -1.25 10.27 -10.72
N ILE A 16 -0.05 10.82 -10.57
CA ILE A 16 0.30 12.16 -11.08
C ILE A 16 0.89 12.13 -12.49
N TYR A 17 1.20 10.93 -13.02
CA TYR A 17 1.73 10.82 -14.37
C TYR A 17 0.61 10.99 -15.41
N PRO A 18 0.66 12.03 -16.26
CA PRO A 18 -0.45 12.37 -17.15
C PRO A 18 -0.87 11.24 -18.11
N ASN A 19 0.10 10.45 -18.56
CA ASN A 19 -0.12 9.39 -19.53
C ASN A 19 -0.29 7.99 -18.87
N LEU A 20 -0.48 7.91 -17.54
CA LEU A 20 -0.62 6.63 -16.85
C LEU A 20 -1.70 5.75 -17.49
N VAL A 21 -2.88 6.31 -17.69
CA VAL A 21 -4.04 5.57 -18.18
C VAL A 21 -3.81 5.06 -19.62
N SER A 22 -3.32 5.89 -20.52
CA SER A 22 -3.04 5.49 -21.91
C SER A 22 -1.95 4.42 -21.98
N LEU A 23 -0.82 4.66 -21.29
CA LEU A 23 0.30 3.72 -21.23
C LEU A 23 -0.13 2.35 -20.70
N THR A 24 -0.91 2.34 -19.62
CA THR A 24 -1.30 1.10 -18.98
C THR A 24 -2.37 0.33 -19.74
N LYS A 25 -3.27 1.03 -20.45
CA LYS A 25 -4.22 0.42 -21.42
C LYS A 25 -3.46 -0.24 -22.57
N GLU A 26 -2.51 0.45 -23.17
CA GLU A 26 -1.68 -0.07 -24.24
C GLU A 26 -0.92 -1.33 -23.80
N LEU A 27 -0.20 -1.26 -22.67
CA LEU A 27 0.52 -2.41 -22.12
C LEU A 27 -0.39 -3.60 -21.79
N LYS A 28 -1.60 -3.35 -21.32
CA LYS A 28 -2.57 -4.41 -21.07
C LYS A 28 -3.03 -5.08 -22.35
N THR A 29 -3.28 -4.29 -23.39
CA THR A 29 -3.70 -4.78 -24.72
C THR A 29 -2.59 -5.58 -25.39
N GLU A 30 -1.37 -5.05 -25.42
CA GLU A 30 -0.24 -5.65 -26.12
C GLU A 30 0.31 -6.90 -25.44
N LEU A 31 0.34 -6.91 -24.11
CA LEU A 31 1.01 -7.95 -23.32
C LEU A 31 0.04 -8.91 -22.63
N ASN A 32 -1.25 -8.59 -22.56
CA ASN A 32 -2.27 -9.33 -21.80
C ASN A 32 -1.83 -9.61 -20.34
N VAL A 33 -1.41 -8.56 -19.65
CA VAL A 33 -0.83 -8.63 -18.30
C VAL A 33 -1.83 -8.22 -17.22
N TYR A 34 -1.63 -8.74 -16.03
CA TYR A 34 -2.34 -8.31 -14.83
C TYR A 34 -1.73 -7.01 -14.30
N ASN A 35 -2.50 -5.92 -14.31
CA ASN A 35 -2.03 -4.60 -13.91
C ASN A 35 -2.41 -4.28 -12.47
N THR A 36 -1.41 -3.92 -11.66
CA THR A 36 -1.59 -3.45 -10.27
C THR A 36 -1.14 -2.01 -10.15
N LEU A 37 -2.00 -1.15 -9.62
CA LEU A 37 -1.64 0.20 -9.19
C LEU A 37 -1.26 0.19 -7.71
N LEU A 38 -0.05 0.63 -7.37
CA LEU A 38 0.37 0.92 -6.01
C LEU A 38 0.41 2.44 -5.82
N THR A 39 -0.50 2.98 -5.02
CA THR A 39 -0.71 4.42 -4.86
C THR A 39 -0.77 4.84 -3.39
N ASN A 40 -0.43 6.09 -3.09
CA ASN A 40 -0.67 6.70 -1.78
C ASN A 40 -2.15 7.04 -1.53
N GLY A 41 -3.02 6.84 -2.53
CA GLY A 41 -4.47 7.04 -2.44
C GLY A 41 -4.94 8.49 -2.44
N TYR A 42 -4.05 9.46 -2.64
CA TYR A 42 -4.42 10.88 -2.61
C TYR A 42 -5.23 11.30 -3.84
N ASN A 43 -4.92 10.73 -5.01
CA ASN A 43 -5.66 10.95 -6.24
C ASN A 43 -6.53 9.73 -6.57
N PHE A 44 -7.71 10.01 -7.12
CA PHE A 44 -8.57 8.99 -7.72
C PHE A 44 -8.49 9.10 -9.25
N VAL A 45 -8.16 8.00 -9.93
CA VAL A 45 -7.97 7.96 -11.39
C VAL A 45 -8.88 6.92 -12.03
N ASP A 46 -9.05 6.98 -13.35
CA ASP A 46 -9.71 5.92 -14.12
C ASP A 46 -8.97 4.58 -13.93
N LEU A 47 -9.69 3.57 -13.48
CA LEU A 47 -9.20 2.22 -13.20
C LEU A 47 -9.58 1.19 -14.28
N SER A 48 -10.10 1.61 -15.43
CA SER A 48 -10.56 0.71 -16.50
C SER A 48 -9.47 -0.26 -16.98
N TRP A 49 -8.22 0.11 -16.84
CA TRP A 49 -7.02 -0.63 -17.22
C TRP A 49 -6.43 -1.49 -16.09
N CYS A 50 -6.89 -1.30 -14.86
CA CYS A 50 -6.29 -1.85 -13.65
C CYS A 50 -7.07 -3.07 -13.17
N ASP A 51 -6.39 -4.13 -12.78
CA ASP A 51 -6.98 -5.34 -12.20
C ASP A 51 -6.98 -5.29 -10.68
N GLU A 52 -5.98 -4.62 -10.09
CA GLU A 52 -5.79 -4.51 -8.65
C GLU A 52 -5.32 -3.11 -8.25
N VAL A 53 -5.87 -2.58 -7.16
CA VAL A 53 -5.37 -1.37 -6.51
C VAL A 53 -4.83 -1.72 -5.13
N CYS A 54 -3.61 -1.26 -4.84
CA CYS A 54 -3.02 -1.31 -3.51
C CYS A 54 -2.85 0.12 -2.98
N VAL A 55 -3.55 0.45 -1.89
CA VAL A 55 -3.48 1.79 -1.29
C VAL A 55 -2.57 1.79 -0.08
N GLY A 56 -1.50 2.58 -0.14
CA GLY A 56 -0.56 2.79 0.96
C GLY A 56 -1.07 3.79 1.99
N ILE A 57 -1.63 3.30 3.10
CA ILE A 57 -2.13 4.15 4.19
C ILE A 57 -0.96 4.56 5.09
N LYS A 58 -0.70 5.86 5.20
CA LYS A 58 0.44 6.39 5.97
C LYS A 58 0.12 6.56 7.45
N ALA A 59 -1.09 7.03 7.78
CA ALA A 59 -1.64 7.08 9.13
C ALA A 59 -3.16 7.29 9.08
N ALA A 60 -3.89 6.89 10.12
CA ALA A 60 -5.30 7.20 10.31
C ALA A 60 -5.47 8.54 11.03
N SER A 61 -4.62 8.81 12.03
CA SER A 61 -4.57 10.07 12.75
C SER A 61 -4.30 11.24 11.79
N PRO A 62 -5.20 12.26 11.69
CA PRO A 62 -4.98 13.39 10.80
C PRO A 62 -3.68 14.15 11.11
N ARG A 63 -3.32 14.28 12.40
CA ARG A 63 -2.08 14.92 12.82
C ARG A 63 -0.86 14.16 12.32
N LEU A 64 -0.77 12.85 12.59
CA LEU A 64 0.36 12.03 12.18
C LEU A 64 0.45 11.94 10.66
N HIS A 65 -0.69 11.81 9.97
CA HIS A 65 -0.71 11.77 8.51
C HIS A 65 -0.16 13.06 7.91
N LYS A 66 -0.59 14.22 8.42
CA LYS A 66 -0.10 15.53 7.96
C LYS A 66 1.38 15.72 8.28
N GLU A 67 1.83 15.32 9.47
CA GLU A 67 3.24 15.35 9.87
C GLU A 67 4.11 14.50 8.93
N TYR A 68 3.65 13.30 8.58
CA TYR A 68 4.38 12.33 7.77
C TYR A 68 4.37 12.64 6.28
N THR A 69 3.28 13.20 5.75
CA THR A 69 3.06 13.36 4.30
C THR A 69 2.88 14.79 3.83
N GLY A 70 2.73 15.74 4.74
CA GLY A 70 2.32 17.12 4.42
C GLY A 70 0.84 17.27 4.04
N ARG A 71 0.04 16.20 4.04
CA ARG A 71 -1.35 16.16 3.58
C ARG A 71 -2.28 15.58 4.65
N ASP A 72 -3.59 15.82 4.55
CA ASP A 72 -4.57 15.22 5.44
C ASP A 72 -4.93 13.78 5.04
N SER A 73 -5.36 12.96 6.01
CA SER A 73 -5.78 11.57 5.77
C SER A 73 -7.19 11.45 5.21
N LYS A 74 -8.04 12.46 5.34
CA LYS A 74 -9.46 12.44 4.95
C LYS A 74 -9.62 12.15 3.46
N THR A 75 -8.79 12.77 2.62
CA THR A 75 -8.78 12.55 1.17
C THR A 75 -8.46 11.10 0.84
N VAL A 76 -7.45 10.50 1.49
CA VAL A 76 -7.05 9.10 1.26
C VAL A 76 -8.18 8.13 1.62
N PHE A 77 -8.80 8.27 2.78
CA PHE A 77 -9.92 7.42 3.17
C PHE A 77 -11.18 7.68 2.33
N GLY A 78 -11.40 8.92 1.88
CA GLY A 78 -12.45 9.27 0.93
C GLY A 78 -12.27 8.54 -0.41
N ASN A 79 -11.05 8.53 -0.93
CA ASN A 79 -10.71 7.80 -2.15
C ASN A 79 -10.71 6.28 -1.94
N LEU A 80 -10.29 5.77 -0.78
CA LEU A 80 -10.40 4.34 -0.46
C LEU A 80 -11.85 3.85 -0.54
N LYS A 81 -12.82 4.67 -0.08
CA LYS A 81 -14.26 4.38 -0.25
C LYS A 81 -14.67 4.31 -1.73
N LYS A 82 -14.11 5.17 -2.59
CA LYS A 82 -14.38 5.14 -4.04
C LYS A 82 -13.76 3.88 -4.65
N PHE A 83 -12.48 3.58 -4.37
CA PHE A 83 -11.81 2.36 -4.83
C PHE A 83 -12.59 1.09 -4.42
N ASN A 84 -13.15 1.05 -3.20
CA ASN A 84 -13.94 -0.10 -2.75
C ASN A 84 -15.27 -0.28 -3.50
N LYS A 85 -15.75 0.73 -4.22
CA LYS A 85 -16.94 0.62 -5.09
C LYS A 85 -16.61 0.10 -6.49
N GLU A 86 -15.34 0.16 -6.87
CA GLU A 86 -14.89 -0.36 -8.16
C GLU A 86 -14.89 -1.90 -8.16
N LYS A 87 -15.20 -2.50 -9.28
CA LYS A 87 -15.18 -3.96 -9.46
C LYS A 87 -13.75 -4.47 -9.71
N ARG A 88 -12.81 -4.05 -8.86
CA ARG A 88 -11.38 -4.39 -8.94
C ARG A 88 -10.91 -5.00 -7.63
N ALA A 89 -9.87 -5.81 -7.68
CA ALA A 89 -9.23 -6.27 -6.46
C ALA A 89 -8.66 -5.05 -5.71
N LEU A 90 -8.98 -4.94 -4.42
CA LEU A 90 -8.53 -3.86 -3.57
C LEU A 90 -7.79 -4.43 -2.37
N ARG A 91 -6.62 -3.91 -2.08
CA ARG A 91 -5.90 -4.16 -0.83
C ARG A 91 -5.27 -2.88 -0.31
N THR A 92 -4.87 -2.91 0.93
CA THR A 92 -4.18 -1.79 1.58
C THR A 92 -2.87 -2.25 2.20
N GLU A 93 -1.96 -1.30 2.38
CA GLU A 93 -0.72 -1.53 3.13
C GLU A 93 -0.40 -0.33 4.02
N SER A 94 0.31 -0.58 5.12
CA SER A 94 0.84 0.47 5.97
C SER A 94 2.24 0.11 6.48
N MET A 95 3.01 1.13 6.85
CA MET A 95 4.31 0.96 7.47
C MET A 95 4.18 0.93 8.99
N PHE A 96 4.81 -0.03 9.64
CA PHE A 96 4.95 -0.05 11.10
C PHE A 96 6.32 0.54 11.49
N ILE A 97 6.30 1.61 12.27
CA ILE A 97 7.49 2.36 12.73
C ILE A 97 7.41 2.46 14.25
N PRO A 98 8.23 1.72 15.02
CA PRO A 98 8.19 1.75 16.48
C PRO A 98 8.30 3.16 17.06
N GLY A 99 7.35 3.52 17.94
CA GLY A 99 7.29 4.83 18.58
C GLY A 99 6.79 5.96 17.70
N TYR A 100 6.34 5.67 16.46
CA TYR A 100 5.79 6.68 15.55
C TYR A 100 4.48 6.21 14.89
N ILE A 101 4.56 5.30 13.94
CA ILE A 101 3.38 4.57 13.41
C ILE A 101 3.38 3.19 14.07
N ASP A 102 3.03 3.15 15.32
CA ASP A 102 3.14 1.98 16.19
C ASP A 102 1.84 1.16 16.27
N ILE A 103 1.72 0.32 17.29
CA ILE A 103 0.58 -0.59 17.49
C ILE A 103 -0.74 0.19 17.59
N LYS A 104 -0.74 1.35 18.29
CA LYS A 104 -1.93 2.17 18.43
C LYS A 104 -2.40 2.68 17.07
N GLU A 105 -1.50 3.29 16.31
CA GLU A 105 -1.81 3.84 15.00
C GLU A 105 -2.18 2.73 13.99
N THR A 106 -1.51 1.57 14.03
CA THR A 106 -1.87 0.40 13.22
C THR A 106 -3.29 -0.07 13.51
N LYS A 107 -3.70 -0.09 14.78
CA LYS A 107 -5.07 -0.39 15.21
C LYS A 107 -6.06 0.64 14.65
N ASP A 108 -5.72 1.92 14.74
CA ASP A 108 -6.58 3.02 14.26
C ASP A 108 -6.73 2.98 12.73
N ILE A 109 -5.67 2.65 11.99
CA ILE A 109 -5.70 2.38 10.54
C ILE A 109 -6.65 1.23 10.23
N ALA A 110 -6.49 0.08 10.90
CA ALA A 110 -7.34 -1.09 10.68
C ALA A 110 -8.81 -0.82 11.00
N TYR A 111 -9.08 -0.06 12.06
CA TYR A 111 -10.43 0.39 12.41
C TYR A 111 -11.02 1.29 11.32
N ALA A 112 -10.26 2.27 10.82
CA ALA A 112 -10.72 3.16 9.76
C ALA A 112 -11.02 2.40 8.46
N ILE A 113 -10.17 1.44 8.06
CA ILE A 113 -10.41 0.57 6.90
C ILE A 113 -11.68 -0.27 7.12
N SER A 114 -11.88 -0.85 8.30
CA SER A 114 -13.03 -1.70 8.61
C SER A 114 -14.38 -0.98 8.51
N LYS A 115 -14.40 0.33 8.77
CA LYS A 115 -15.60 1.17 8.56
C LYS A 115 -15.96 1.35 7.09
N ILE A 116 -15.03 1.05 6.18
CA ILE A 116 -15.29 1.04 4.75
C ILE A 116 -15.70 -0.37 4.32
N ASN A 117 -14.85 -1.35 4.61
CA ASN A 117 -15.10 -2.76 4.34
C ASN A 117 -14.08 -3.63 5.11
N PRO A 118 -14.52 -4.45 6.09
CA PRO A 118 -13.63 -5.31 6.87
C PRO A 118 -13.01 -6.47 6.07
N ASN A 119 -13.44 -6.68 4.83
CA ASN A 119 -12.89 -7.71 3.94
C ASN A 119 -11.71 -7.19 3.11
N ILE A 120 -11.37 -5.88 3.15
CA ILE A 120 -10.19 -5.36 2.44
C ILE A 120 -8.94 -5.98 3.07
N PRO A 121 -8.13 -6.76 2.33
CA PRO A 121 -6.87 -7.29 2.83
C PRO A 121 -5.92 -6.15 3.20
N HIS A 122 -5.24 -6.29 4.34
CA HIS A 122 -4.28 -5.30 4.81
C HIS A 122 -2.92 -5.93 5.08
N ARG A 123 -1.85 -5.29 4.58
CA ARG A 123 -0.47 -5.69 4.84
C ARG A 123 0.22 -4.67 5.72
N ILE A 124 0.94 -5.15 6.73
CA ILE A 124 1.76 -4.34 7.62
C ILE A 124 3.23 -4.61 7.29
N ASP A 125 3.94 -3.58 6.81
CA ASP A 125 5.34 -3.66 6.44
C ASP A 125 6.20 -3.04 7.55
N GLY A 126 7.21 -3.78 8.02
CA GLY A 126 8.16 -3.25 9.00
C GLY A 126 9.08 -2.21 8.36
N TYR A 127 9.26 -1.09 9.05
CA TYR A 127 10.16 -0.03 8.60
C TYR A 127 11.58 -0.53 8.42
N ILE A 128 12.21 -0.14 7.32
CA ILE A 128 13.62 -0.35 7.05
C ILE A 128 14.33 1.00 7.20
N PRO A 129 15.24 1.16 8.20
CA PRO A 129 15.94 2.40 8.42
C PRO A 129 16.71 2.84 7.18
N VAL A 130 16.64 4.14 6.89
CA VAL A 130 17.44 4.82 5.88
C VAL A 130 18.37 5.83 6.56
N PRO A 131 19.55 6.14 5.99
CA PRO A 131 20.46 7.11 6.55
C PRO A 131 19.77 8.43 6.91
N GLY A 132 20.11 9.02 8.05
CA GLY A 132 19.54 10.29 8.52
C GLY A 132 18.19 10.18 9.25
N THR A 133 17.58 9.02 9.34
CA THR A 133 16.32 8.84 10.10
C THR A 133 16.60 8.39 11.54
N LYS A 134 15.76 8.86 12.47
CA LYS A 134 15.84 8.50 13.90
C LYS A 134 15.13 7.19 14.26
N TRP A 135 14.37 6.62 13.34
CA TRP A 135 13.57 5.45 13.61
C TRP A 135 14.37 4.15 13.43
N ARG A 136 14.08 3.17 14.28
CA ARG A 136 14.67 1.84 14.21
C ARG A 136 13.77 0.85 13.44
N ARG A 137 14.37 -0.24 13.02
CA ARG A 137 13.61 -1.38 12.50
C ARG A 137 12.80 -2.02 13.63
N PRO A 138 11.53 -2.41 13.39
CA PRO A 138 10.78 -3.23 14.33
C PRO A 138 11.35 -4.65 14.42
N ASN A 139 11.21 -5.27 15.56
CA ASN A 139 11.46 -6.70 15.70
C ASN A 139 10.21 -7.52 15.30
N LEU A 140 10.37 -8.86 15.21
CA LEU A 140 9.30 -9.72 14.75
C LEU A 140 8.11 -9.77 15.75
N THR A 141 8.37 -9.63 17.04
CA THR A 141 7.33 -9.62 18.08
C THR A 141 6.44 -8.39 17.92
N GLU A 142 7.02 -7.21 17.75
CA GLU A 142 6.30 -5.96 17.51
C GLU A 142 5.41 -6.03 16.25
N ILE A 143 5.93 -6.58 15.16
CA ILE A 143 5.13 -6.78 13.93
C ILE A 143 3.96 -7.74 14.18
N LYS A 144 4.19 -8.86 14.89
CA LYS A 144 3.12 -9.81 15.21
C LYS A 144 2.06 -9.21 16.12
N GLU A 145 2.44 -8.33 17.04
CA GLU A 145 1.51 -7.59 17.91
C GLU A 145 0.67 -6.59 17.10
N ALA A 146 1.29 -5.85 16.19
CA ALA A 146 0.60 -4.96 15.27
C ALA A 146 -0.43 -5.73 14.42
N VAL A 147 -0.04 -6.88 13.86
CA VAL A 147 -0.95 -7.77 13.11
C VAL A 147 -2.11 -8.25 13.99
N ARG A 148 -1.85 -8.68 15.23
CA ARG A 148 -2.91 -9.09 16.18
C ARG A 148 -3.87 -7.95 16.50
N ALA A 149 -3.36 -6.73 16.66
CA ALA A 149 -4.19 -5.55 16.90
C ALA A 149 -5.10 -5.22 15.71
N ALA A 150 -4.57 -5.29 14.48
CA ALA A 150 -5.32 -5.04 13.25
C ALA A 150 -6.37 -6.13 12.96
N LYS A 151 -6.08 -7.41 13.25
CA LYS A 151 -7.01 -8.54 13.07
C LYS A 151 -8.28 -8.46 13.93
N ARG A 152 -8.35 -7.55 14.90
CA ARG A 152 -9.60 -7.26 15.64
C ARG A 152 -10.65 -6.56 14.78
N TYR A 153 -10.25 -5.98 13.66
CA TYR A 153 -11.09 -5.17 12.79
C TYR A 153 -11.17 -5.67 11.36
N LEU A 154 -10.10 -6.33 10.87
CA LEU A 154 -9.98 -6.80 9.49
C LEU A 154 -9.87 -8.32 9.44
N LYS A 155 -10.54 -8.94 8.47
CA LYS A 155 -10.54 -10.41 8.33
C LYS A 155 -9.20 -10.95 7.83
N GLU A 156 -8.53 -10.21 6.95
CA GLU A 156 -7.26 -10.61 6.38
C GLU A 156 -6.19 -9.55 6.69
N VAL A 157 -5.23 -9.91 7.56
CA VAL A 157 -4.06 -9.09 7.87
C VAL A 157 -2.82 -9.96 7.81
N ASN A 158 -1.83 -9.52 7.04
CA ASN A 158 -0.54 -10.18 6.92
C ASN A 158 0.62 -9.18 7.07
N TYR A 159 1.86 -9.67 6.98
CA TYR A 159 3.08 -8.87 7.01
C TYR A 159 4.14 -9.49 6.12
N ILE A 160 5.10 -8.67 5.64
CA ILE A 160 6.25 -9.20 4.92
C ILE A 160 7.20 -9.85 5.93
N LYS A 161 7.43 -11.16 5.77
CA LYS A 161 8.53 -11.85 6.44
C LYS A 161 9.84 -11.33 5.83
N VAL A 162 10.61 -10.56 6.58
CA VAL A 162 11.96 -10.19 6.17
C VAL A 162 12.85 -11.43 6.28
N ASN A 163 12.76 -12.32 5.31
CA ASN A 163 13.78 -13.35 5.15
C ASN A 163 15.08 -12.64 4.74
N LYS A 164 16.23 -13.09 5.30
CA LYS A 164 17.54 -12.74 4.73
C LYS A 164 17.43 -12.88 3.22
N ARG A 165 17.72 -11.81 2.48
CA ARG A 165 17.63 -11.80 1.01
C ARG A 165 18.32 -13.06 0.49
N LYS A 166 17.57 -13.97 -0.09
CA LYS A 166 18.14 -14.83 -1.14
C LYS A 166 18.45 -13.85 -2.26
N ASN A 167 19.71 -13.79 -2.66
CA ASN A 167 20.16 -12.99 -3.81
C ASN A 167 19.46 -13.54 -5.07
N SER A 168 18.25 -13.09 -5.32
CA SER A 168 17.65 -13.27 -6.64
C SER A 168 18.26 -12.23 -7.55
N PRO A 169 18.81 -12.63 -8.71
CA PRO A 169 19.39 -11.67 -9.64
C PRO A 169 18.30 -10.71 -10.10
N VAL A 170 18.48 -9.41 -9.79
CA VAL A 170 17.66 -8.34 -10.36
C VAL A 170 18.21 -8.05 -11.75
N ARG A 171 17.42 -8.27 -12.79
CA ARG A 171 17.74 -7.79 -14.14
C ARG A 171 17.22 -6.36 -14.27
N ILE A 172 18.13 -5.43 -14.41
CA ILE A 172 17.79 -4.06 -14.82
C ILE A 172 17.69 -4.07 -16.35
N LEU A 173 16.51 -3.76 -16.85
CA LEU A 173 16.30 -3.53 -18.28
C LEU A 173 16.52 -2.02 -18.49
N ILE A 174 17.60 -1.65 -19.14
CA ILE A 174 17.90 -0.30 -19.58
C ILE A 174 17.44 -0.18 -21.04
#